data_020ba723b8632a6a698bdad2a707332c
#
_entry.id   020ba723b8632a6a698bdad2a707332c
#
_cell.length_a   1.000
_cell.length_b   1.000
_cell.length_c   1.000
_cell.angle_alpha   90.00
_cell.angle_beta   90.00
_cell.angle_gamma   90.00
#
_symmetry.space_group_name_H-M   'P 1'
#
loop_
_entity.id
_entity.type
_entity.pdbx_description
1 polymer ?
#
loop_
_entity_poly.entity_id
_entity_poly.type
_entity_poly.pdbx_seq_one_letter_code
_entity_poly.pdbx_strand_id
1 'polypeptide(L)'
;QLPPKHEVRTVWLTTIGGLDWPHSYAQSKNSIAKQQAELCTLLDQYAKAGINTVLIQTRIRGTVIYPSAYEPWDGCLSGFPGTSPGYDALKFAIDECHKRGMELHAWVVTLPMGKWNKLGCRKLHAKYPGLIKKIGPDGYMDPENPRTATYLADICEEITRNYDVDGIHLDYIRYPETWKMRVSASRGRQNITSIVRNIHDKVKRLKPWVKMSCSPIGKFDDLSRYWSHGWNAYTKVCQDAQGWLRDGLMDELFPMMYFRNDQFFPFAIDWAEQSHGKIVAPGLGIYFLDPKEGKWNVADVTREMEVLRQYGLGHAFFRGRFFTDNIQGIYDFAKRFNASLALVPPMTWQSASAPNAPTAIEVCSDGLAWEGDTPYYNVYSSRTWPVDTHAAENLIAIRRAAHSLKVNTHDRFFAVTAMDRYGNESRPLQSHEERAQPTAATQMLACDGTWLQLPAKPSTLDADMVACETVEGTVVCTGPYAHRLNVARLAEGTYILRSLNRKGVSHRLGHFQVRRRL
;
A
#
# COMPACT_ATOMS: atom_id res chain seq x y z
N GLN A 1 -14.17 -10.00 12.64
CA GLN A 1 -13.16 -8.94 12.78
C GLN A 1 -13.43 -7.86 11.75
N LEU A 2 -13.57 -6.61 12.18
CA LEU A 2 -13.81 -5.49 11.27
C LEU A 2 -12.54 -5.17 10.45
N PRO A 3 -12.68 -4.85 9.15
CA PRO A 3 -11.55 -4.41 8.34
C PRO A 3 -10.90 -3.14 8.92
N PRO A 4 -9.56 -3.07 9.03
CA PRO A 4 -8.88 -1.88 9.51
C PRO A 4 -8.87 -0.78 8.45
N LYS A 5 -8.72 0.47 8.88
CA LYS A 5 -8.53 1.62 7.99
C LYS A 5 -7.19 1.58 7.25
N HIS A 6 -6.14 1.06 7.91
CA HIS A 6 -4.80 0.93 7.35
C HIS A 6 -4.40 -0.54 7.25
N GLU A 7 -4.15 -1.01 6.05
CA GLU A 7 -3.69 -2.38 5.79
C GLU A 7 -3.15 -2.46 4.36
N VAL A 8 -1.96 -3.01 4.19
CA VAL A 8 -1.43 -3.31 2.85
C VAL A 8 -2.11 -4.55 2.30
N ARG A 9 -2.70 -4.43 1.11
CA ARG A 9 -3.40 -5.49 0.38
C ARG A 9 -2.83 -5.54 -1.02
N THR A 10 -2.08 -6.58 -1.30
CA THR A 10 -1.15 -6.62 -2.44
C THR A 10 -1.36 -7.83 -3.32
N VAL A 11 -1.08 -7.67 -4.61
CA VAL A 11 -0.98 -8.77 -5.58
C VAL A 11 0.35 -8.65 -6.31
N TRP A 12 1.07 -9.77 -6.46
CA TRP A 12 2.17 -9.88 -7.42
C TRP A 12 1.60 -10.11 -8.82
N LEU A 13 1.92 -9.23 -9.75
CA LEU A 13 1.58 -9.35 -11.16
C LEU A 13 2.83 -9.75 -11.95
N THR A 14 2.89 -11.03 -12.32
CA THR A 14 4.03 -11.64 -12.98
C THR A 14 3.95 -11.44 -14.48
N THR A 15 4.97 -10.82 -15.08
CA THR A 15 5.03 -10.58 -16.53
C THR A 15 5.88 -11.60 -17.27
N ILE A 16 6.79 -12.29 -16.58
CA ILE A 16 7.64 -13.32 -17.18
C ILE A 16 6.79 -14.35 -17.92
N GLY A 17 7.08 -14.56 -19.19
CA GLY A 17 6.33 -15.48 -20.05
C GLY A 17 4.84 -15.16 -20.19
N GLY A 18 4.42 -13.98 -19.79
CA GLY A 18 3.01 -13.59 -19.76
C GLY A 18 2.16 -14.36 -18.74
N LEU A 19 2.76 -14.83 -17.64
CA LEU A 19 2.07 -15.71 -16.69
C LEU A 19 0.79 -15.10 -16.13
N ASP A 20 0.85 -13.85 -15.66
CA ASP A 20 -0.32 -13.11 -15.20
C ASP A 20 -0.81 -12.10 -16.24
N TRP A 21 0.13 -11.45 -16.92
CA TRP A 21 -0.10 -10.49 -17.98
C TRP A 21 1.22 -10.24 -18.74
N PRO A 22 1.21 -10.02 -20.07
CA PRO A 22 0.07 -10.12 -20.99
C PRO A 22 -0.14 -11.53 -21.56
N HIS A 23 -1.37 -11.83 -22.00
CA HIS A 23 -1.70 -13.09 -22.70
C HIS A 23 -1.81 -12.94 -24.21
N SER A 24 -1.43 -11.80 -24.74
CA SER A 24 -1.31 -11.55 -26.18
C SER A 24 -0.16 -10.58 -26.43
N TYR A 25 0.43 -10.67 -27.63
CA TYR A 25 1.56 -9.82 -28.01
C TYR A 25 1.08 -8.51 -28.63
N ALA A 26 1.75 -7.41 -28.28
CA ALA A 26 1.53 -6.09 -28.87
C ALA A 26 2.46 -5.88 -30.06
N GLN A 27 1.88 -5.87 -31.27
CA GLN A 27 2.63 -5.77 -32.54
C GLN A 27 1.97 -4.81 -33.52
N SER A 28 0.81 -4.29 -33.16
CA SER A 28 0.03 -3.34 -33.99
C SER A 28 -0.77 -2.44 -33.03
N LYS A 29 -1.38 -1.40 -33.60
CA LYS A 29 -2.25 -0.50 -32.84
C LYS A 29 -3.40 -1.23 -32.13
N ASN A 30 -4.01 -2.20 -32.81
CA ASN A 30 -5.10 -2.99 -32.25
C ASN A 30 -4.62 -3.97 -31.17
N SER A 31 -3.49 -4.63 -31.37
CA SER A 31 -2.95 -5.57 -30.38
C SER A 31 -2.38 -4.86 -29.15
N ILE A 32 -1.87 -3.63 -29.28
CA ILE A 32 -1.54 -2.76 -28.15
C ILE A 32 -2.80 -2.47 -27.34
N ALA A 33 -3.87 -2.01 -27.98
CA ALA A 33 -5.14 -1.72 -27.32
C ALA A 33 -5.70 -2.94 -26.59
N LYS A 34 -5.62 -4.12 -27.17
CA LYS A 34 -6.05 -5.39 -26.58
C LYS A 34 -5.23 -5.73 -25.32
N GLN A 35 -3.92 -5.60 -25.40
CA GLN A 35 -3.01 -5.86 -24.28
C GLN A 35 -3.27 -4.88 -23.11
N GLN A 36 -3.47 -3.61 -23.41
CA GLN A 36 -3.82 -2.58 -22.45
C GLN A 36 -5.19 -2.82 -21.79
N ALA A 37 -6.19 -3.20 -22.58
CA ALA A 37 -7.53 -3.51 -22.07
C ALA A 37 -7.51 -4.70 -21.11
N GLU A 38 -6.70 -5.71 -21.38
CA GLU A 38 -6.53 -6.86 -20.48
C GLU A 38 -6.00 -6.41 -19.11
N LEU A 39 -4.98 -5.55 -19.08
CA LEU A 39 -4.46 -5.02 -17.82
C LEU A 39 -5.52 -4.23 -17.06
N CYS A 40 -6.27 -3.37 -17.74
CA CYS A 40 -7.36 -2.62 -17.13
C CYS A 40 -8.40 -3.54 -16.47
N THR A 41 -8.75 -4.63 -17.14
CA THR A 41 -9.69 -5.63 -16.59
C THR A 41 -9.14 -6.28 -15.32
N LEU A 42 -7.87 -6.67 -15.31
CA LEU A 42 -7.22 -7.23 -14.12
C LEU A 42 -7.19 -6.22 -12.97
N LEU A 43 -6.81 -4.97 -13.25
CA LEU A 43 -6.75 -3.93 -12.23
C LEU A 43 -8.13 -3.58 -11.67
N ASP A 44 -9.19 -3.61 -12.47
CA ASP A 44 -10.57 -3.45 -12.01
C ASP A 44 -10.96 -4.58 -11.05
N GLN A 45 -10.59 -5.81 -11.37
CA GLN A 45 -10.83 -6.96 -10.49
C GLN A 45 -10.08 -6.81 -9.16
N TYR A 46 -8.83 -6.38 -9.21
CA TYR A 46 -8.04 -6.13 -7.99
C TYR A 46 -8.68 -5.04 -7.13
N ALA A 47 -9.08 -3.93 -7.73
CA ALA A 47 -9.73 -2.84 -7.01
C ALA A 47 -11.02 -3.28 -6.33
N LYS A 48 -11.85 -4.09 -6.99
CA LYS A 48 -13.11 -4.64 -6.42
C LYS A 48 -12.86 -5.55 -5.22
N ALA A 49 -11.70 -6.18 -5.13
CA ALA A 49 -11.31 -7.02 -3.99
C ALA A 49 -10.56 -6.25 -2.90
N GLY A 50 -10.52 -4.91 -2.98
CA GLY A 50 -9.89 -4.06 -1.97
C GLY A 50 -8.37 -3.98 -2.05
N ILE A 51 -7.77 -4.46 -3.13
CA ILE A 51 -6.31 -4.35 -3.35
C ILE A 51 -5.92 -2.88 -3.46
N ASN A 52 -4.87 -2.48 -2.77
CA ASN A 52 -4.33 -1.13 -2.79
C ASN A 52 -2.87 -1.03 -3.26
N THR A 53 -2.23 -2.15 -3.54
CA THR A 53 -0.83 -2.20 -3.99
C THR A 53 -0.66 -3.30 -5.02
N VAL A 54 -0.01 -2.98 -6.14
CA VAL A 54 0.35 -3.95 -7.18
C VAL A 54 1.86 -3.97 -7.34
N LEU A 55 2.45 -5.16 -7.25
CA LEU A 55 3.86 -5.41 -7.56
C LEU A 55 3.93 -5.95 -8.98
N ILE A 56 4.25 -5.10 -9.94
CA ILE A 56 4.38 -5.53 -11.34
C ILE A 56 5.82 -5.88 -11.68
N GLN A 57 6.05 -7.08 -12.22
CA GLN A 57 7.38 -7.52 -12.60
C GLN A 57 7.90 -6.67 -13.75
N THR A 58 8.86 -5.80 -13.43
CA THR A 58 9.38 -4.74 -14.30
C THR A 58 10.72 -5.11 -14.91
N ARG A 59 11.63 -5.65 -14.13
CA ARG A 59 12.87 -6.30 -14.58
C ARG A 59 12.76 -7.79 -14.38
N ILE A 60 13.01 -8.56 -15.44
CA ILE A 60 12.70 -9.99 -15.47
C ILE A 60 13.98 -10.83 -15.43
N ARG A 61 14.73 -10.87 -16.54
CA ARG A 61 15.95 -11.67 -16.71
C ARG A 61 17.04 -10.86 -17.40
N GLY A 62 17.41 -9.73 -16.81
CA GLY A 62 18.24 -8.75 -17.49
C GLY A 62 17.51 -8.09 -18.67
N THR A 63 16.21 -8.13 -18.65
CA THR A 63 15.27 -7.53 -19.61
C THR A 63 14.17 -6.79 -18.85
N VAL A 64 13.54 -5.82 -19.48
CA VAL A 64 12.61 -4.91 -18.82
C VAL A 64 11.34 -4.70 -19.64
N ILE A 65 10.32 -4.11 -19.02
CA ILE A 65 9.04 -3.78 -19.67
C ILE A 65 8.86 -2.28 -19.95
N TYR A 66 9.95 -1.54 -19.98
CA TYR A 66 9.98 -0.11 -20.27
C TYR A 66 11.21 0.23 -21.13
N PRO A 67 11.26 1.38 -21.82
CA PRO A 67 12.44 1.79 -22.59
C PRO A 67 13.57 2.17 -21.62
N SER A 68 14.57 1.29 -21.51
CA SER A 68 15.73 1.44 -20.62
C SER A 68 16.99 1.79 -21.41
N ALA A 69 17.84 2.64 -20.83
CA ALA A 69 19.18 2.89 -21.33
C ALA A 69 20.16 1.74 -21.02
N TYR A 70 19.79 0.84 -20.12
CA TYR A 70 20.68 -0.23 -19.62
C TYR A 70 20.35 -1.61 -20.19
N GLU A 71 19.08 -1.94 -20.34
CA GLU A 71 18.64 -3.29 -20.67
C GLU A 71 17.62 -3.34 -21.80
N PRO A 72 17.60 -4.43 -22.58
CA PRO A 72 16.65 -4.59 -23.68
C PRO A 72 15.24 -4.92 -23.17
N TRP A 73 14.27 -4.72 -24.07
CA TRP A 73 12.90 -5.15 -23.85
C TRP A 73 12.81 -6.66 -23.64
N ASP A 74 12.02 -7.08 -22.67
CA ASP A 74 11.61 -8.48 -22.54
C ASP A 74 10.66 -8.87 -23.68
N GLY A 75 10.73 -10.10 -24.14
CA GLY A 75 9.87 -10.58 -25.22
C GLY A 75 8.41 -10.85 -24.82
N CYS A 76 8.06 -10.74 -23.53
CA CYS A 76 6.71 -11.03 -23.05
C CYS A 76 5.65 -10.08 -23.63
N LEU A 77 6.04 -8.84 -23.97
CA LEU A 77 5.11 -7.83 -24.47
C LEU A 77 4.93 -7.91 -25.99
N SER A 78 6.01 -7.97 -26.76
CA SER A 78 5.98 -7.97 -28.23
C SER A 78 6.01 -9.36 -28.87
N GLY A 79 6.43 -10.37 -28.12
CA GLY A 79 6.74 -11.70 -28.63
C GLY A 79 8.16 -11.84 -29.16
N PHE A 80 8.92 -10.76 -29.25
CA PHE A 80 10.29 -10.72 -29.78
C PHE A 80 11.23 -10.08 -28.77
N PRO A 81 12.12 -10.87 -28.11
CA PRO A 81 13.09 -10.31 -27.19
C PRO A 81 13.91 -9.17 -27.82
N GLY A 82 14.00 -8.05 -27.12
CA GLY A 82 14.71 -6.86 -27.58
C GLY A 82 13.87 -5.89 -28.39
N THR A 83 12.65 -6.24 -28.75
CA THR A 83 11.75 -5.42 -29.56
C THR A 83 10.70 -4.73 -28.70
N SER A 84 10.55 -3.42 -28.89
CA SER A 84 9.51 -2.62 -28.23
C SER A 84 8.10 -3.10 -28.59
N PRO A 85 7.17 -3.13 -27.64
CA PRO A 85 5.75 -3.39 -27.95
C PRO A 85 5.05 -2.20 -28.63
N GLY A 86 5.75 -1.06 -28.81
CA GLY A 86 5.18 0.16 -29.38
C GLY A 86 4.56 1.12 -28.36
N TYR A 87 4.69 0.83 -27.07
CA TYR A 87 4.27 1.70 -25.98
C TYR A 87 5.07 1.42 -24.71
N ASP A 88 5.03 2.34 -23.76
CA ASP A 88 5.68 2.18 -22.45
C ASP A 88 4.72 1.48 -21.48
N ALA A 89 4.93 0.18 -21.30
CA ALA A 89 4.06 -0.67 -20.49
C ALA A 89 4.12 -0.31 -19.00
N LEU A 90 5.28 0.08 -18.49
CA LEU A 90 5.42 0.49 -17.10
C LEU A 90 4.65 1.78 -16.81
N LYS A 91 4.80 2.78 -17.68
CA LYS A 91 4.04 4.04 -17.56
C LYS A 91 2.54 3.78 -17.61
N PHE A 92 2.08 2.97 -18.54
CA PHE A 92 0.68 2.60 -18.67
C PHE A 92 0.16 1.94 -17.39
N ALA A 93 0.89 0.97 -16.84
CA ALA A 93 0.51 0.28 -15.61
C ALA A 93 0.43 1.23 -14.41
N ILE A 94 1.39 2.16 -14.28
CA ILE A 94 1.39 3.17 -13.22
C ILE A 94 0.15 4.05 -13.31
N ASP A 95 -0.12 4.60 -14.49
CA ASP A 95 -1.25 5.51 -14.72
C ASP A 95 -2.59 4.81 -14.40
N GLU A 96 -2.74 3.56 -14.83
CA GLU A 96 -3.97 2.79 -14.61
C GLU A 96 -4.14 2.34 -13.15
N CYS A 97 -3.06 2.00 -12.45
CA CYS A 97 -3.11 1.77 -11.00
C CYS A 97 -3.50 3.03 -10.24
N HIS A 98 -2.90 4.16 -10.55
CA HIS A 98 -3.17 5.43 -9.88
C HIS A 98 -4.60 5.91 -10.09
N LYS A 99 -5.17 5.73 -11.27
CA LYS A 99 -6.60 6.02 -11.53
C LYS A 99 -7.53 5.25 -10.60
N ARG A 100 -7.11 4.07 -10.12
CA ARG A 100 -7.89 3.20 -9.24
C ARG A 100 -7.53 3.32 -7.76
N GLY A 101 -6.67 4.28 -7.41
CA GLY A 101 -6.21 4.50 -6.03
C GLY A 101 -5.22 3.45 -5.53
N MET A 102 -4.63 2.67 -6.42
CA MET A 102 -3.63 1.66 -6.07
C MET A 102 -2.22 2.19 -6.24
N GLU A 103 -1.34 1.84 -5.30
CA GLU A 103 0.11 1.99 -5.48
C GLU A 103 0.63 0.98 -6.51
N LEU A 104 1.63 1.37 -7.28
CA LEU A 104 2.39 0.46 -8.11
C LEU A 104 3.85 0.47 -7.67
N HIS A 105 4.36 -0.72 -7.36
CA HIS A 105 5.79 -0.93 -7.10
C HIS A 105 6.43 -1.65 -8.30
N ALA A 106 7.56 -1.13 -8.77
CA ALA A 106 8.34 -1.80 -9.78
C ALA A 106 9.06 -3.00 -9.17
N TRP A 107 8.67 -4.18 -9.56
CA TRP A 107 9.27 -5.43 -9.10
C TRP A 107 10.51 -5.73 -9.95
N VAL A 108 11.66 -5.64 -9.32
CA VAL A 108 12.97 -5.83 -9.92
C VAL A 108 13.53 -7.16 -9.45
N VAL A 109 13.60 -8.14 -10.36
CA VAL A 109 14.37 -9.37 -10.12
C VAL A 109 15.86 -9.00 -10.21
N THR A 110 16.61 -9.21 -9.13
CA THR A 110 17.95 -8.64 -9.00
C THR A 110 19.07 -9.52 -9.55
N LEU A 111 19.47 -10.56 -8.85
CA LEU A 111 20.64 -11.35 -9.22
C LEU A 111 20.41 -12.32 -10.39
N PRO A 112 19.29 -13.03 -10.50
CA PRO A 112 19.05 -13.92 -11.64
C PRO A 112 19.02 -13.19 -12.97
N MET A 113 19.73 -13.74 -13.96
CA MET A 113 19.82 -13.20 -15.32
C MET A 113 19.18 -14.11 -16.36
N GLY A 114 18.52 -15.20 -15.93
CA GLY A 114 17.92 -16.19 -16.82
C GLY A 114 18.96 -17.10 -17.49
N LYS A 115 18.53 -17.74 -18.57
CA LYS A 115 19.39 -18.66 -19.31
C LYS A 115 20.62 -17.94 -19.86
N TRP A 116 21.77 -18.59 -19.73
CA TRP A 116 23.08 -18.05 -20.10
C TRP A 116 23.14 -17.55 -21.57
N ASN A 117 22.49 -18.26 -22.47
CA ASN A 117 22.48 -17.94 -23.89
C ASN A 117 21.35 -17.00 -24.33
N LYS A 118 20.49 -16.55 -23.42
CA LYS A 118 19.39 -15.64 -23.75
C LYS A 118 19.83 -14.17 -23.71
N LEU A 119 19.00 -13.30 -24.29
CA LEU A 119 19.36 -11.93 -24.63
C LEU A 119 19.88 -11.11 -23.43
N GLY A 120 19.16 -11.07 -22.33
CA GLY A 120 19.53 -10.24 -21.18
C GLY A 120 20.87 -10.64 -20.58
N CYS A 121 21.04 -11.95 -20.30
CA CYS A 121 22.27 -12.49 -19.74
C CYS A 121 23.45 -12.30 -20.71
N ARG A 122 23.25 -12.63 -21.97
CA ARG A 122 24.28 -12.53 -23.02
C ARG A 122 24.78 -11.10 -23.19
N LYS A 123 23.87 -10.11 -23.26
CA LYS A 123 24.25 -8.71 -23.43
C LYS A 123 25.03 -8.16 -22.24
N LEU A 124 24.60 -8.45 -21.02
CA LEU A 124 25.29 -7.93 -19.85
C LEU A 124 26.64 -8.62 -19.64
N HIS A 125 26.73 -9.94 -19.89
CA HIS A 125 27.98 -10.68 -19.86
C HIS A 125 29.00 -10.14 -20.89
N ALA A 126 28.55 -9.79 -22.08
CA ALA A 126 29.42 -9.20 -23.10
C ALA A 126 29.93 -7.81 -22.67
N LYS A 127 29.06 -7.00 -22.06
CA LYS A 127 29.41 -5.65 -21.62
C LYS A 127 30.35 -5.64 -20.41
N TYR A 128 30.15 -6.54 -19.46
CA TYR A 128 30.93 -6.66 -18.23
C TYR A 128 31.36 -8.11 -18.00
N PRO A 129 32.42 -8.57 -18.71
CA PRO A 129 32.96 -9.92 -18.51
C PRO A 129 33.32 -10.14 -17.03
N GLY A 130 32.92 -11.27 -16.49
CA GLY A 130 33.17 -11.63 -15.10
C GLY A 130 32.12 -11.15 -14.09
N LEU A 131 31.19 -10.29 -14.49
CA LEU A 131 30.11 -9.83 -13.62
C LEU A 131 29.04 -10.91 -13.39
N ILE A 132 28.78 -11.73 -14.38
CA ILE A 132 27.77 -12.78 -14.33
C ILE A 132 28.45 -14.15 -14.24
N LYS A 133 28.00 -14.96 -13.28
CA LYS A 133 28.46 -16.33 -13.09
C LYS A 133 27.44 -17.32 -13.63
N LYS A 134 27.90 -18.33 -14.36
CA LYS A 134 27.05 -19.40 -14.86
C LYS A 134 26.94 -20.51 -13.82
N ILE A 135 25.70 -20.85 -13.48
CA ILE A 135 25.38 -21.98 -12.61
C ILE A 135 24.38 -22.88 -13.36
N GLY A 136 24.79 -24.08 -13.72
CA GLY A 136 23.99 -24.91 -14.62
C GLY A 136 23.71 -24.16 -15.94
N PRO A 137 22.46 -24.11 -16.41
CA PRO A 137 22.10 -23.39 -17.64
C PRO A 137 21.88 -21.89 -17.45
N ASP A 138 21.90 -21.40 -16.21
CA ASP A 138 21.46 -20.05 -15.85
C ASP A 138 22.65 -19.14 -15.48
N GLY A 139 22.45 -17.83 -15.66
CA GLY A 139 23.38 -16.80 -15.22
C GLY A 139 22.86 -16.05 -13.98
N TYR A 140 23.79 -15.67 -13.12
CA TYR A 140 23.52 -14.87 -11.93
C TYR A 140 24.53 -13.75 -11.81
N MET A 141 24.10 -12.54 -11.48
CA MET A 141 25.02 -11.48 -11.11
C MET A 141 25.81 -11.89 -9.86
N ASP A 142 27.09 -11.60 -9.87
CA ASP A 142 27.98 -11.98 -8.76
C ASP A 142 27.75 -11.06 -7.55
N PRO A 143 27.21 -11.55 -6.44
CA PRO A 143 26.98 -10.71 -5.25
C PRO A 143 28.28 -10.24 -4.59
N GLU A 144 29.41 -10.83 -4.93
CA GLU A 144 30.72 -10.49 -4.39
C GLU A 144 31.45 -9.45 -5.24
N ASN A 145 30.93 -9.15 -6.45
CA ASN A 145 31.50 -8.13 -7.32
C ASN A 145 30.86 -6.77 -7.03
N PRO A 146 31.64 -5.74 -6.64
CA PRO A 146 31.10 -4.42 -6.32
C PRO A 146 30.30 -3.77 -7.45
N ARG A 147 30.57 -4.12 -8.71
CA ARG A 147 29.82 -3.62 -9.87
C ARG A 147 28.35 -4.08 -9.87
N THR A 148 28.06 -5.22 -9.26
CA THR A 148 26.66 -5.68 -9.11
C THR A 148 25.82 -4.65 -8.36
N ALA A 149 26.32 -4.14 -7.24
CA ALA A 149 25.64 -3.10 -6.47
C ALA A 149 25.44 -1.82 -7.29
N THR A 150 26.49 -1.35 -7.95
CA THR A 150 26.43 -0.14 -8.79
C THR A 150 25.44 -0.30 -9.94
N TYR A 151 25.48 -1.42 -10.65
CA TYR A 151 24.63 -1.68 -11.81
C TYR A 151 23.15 -1.76 -11.42
N LEU A 152 22.82 -2.50 -10.37
CA LEU A 152 21.43 -2.60 -9.89
C LEU A 152 20.91 -1.27 -9.34
N ALA A 153 21.77 -0.51 -8.66
CA ALA A 153 21.42 0.82 -8.21
C ALA A 153 21.14 1.78 -9.37
N ASP A 154 21.91 1.70 -10.46
CA ASP A 154 21.69 2.52 -11.65
C ASP A 154 20.34 2.21 -12.33
N ILE A 155 19.97 0.94 -12.42
CA ILE A 155 18.65 0.53 -12.96
C ILE A 155 17.52 1.06 -12.08
N CYS A 156 17.62 0.87 -10.77
CA CYS A 156 16.59 1.36 -9.83
C CYS A 156 16.51 2.88 -9.81
N GLU A 157 17.64 3.58 -9.98
CA GLU A 157 17.68 5.02 -10.15
C GLU A 157 16.97 5.45 -11.44
N GLU A 158 17.21 4.78 -12.55
CA GLU A 158 16.54 5.04 -13.83
C GLU A 158 15.02 4.94 -13.70
N ILE A 159 14.52 3.87 -13.09
CA ILE A 159 13.09 3.67 -12.86
C ILE A 159 12.55 4.80 -11.97
N THR A 160 13.21 5.09 -10.87
CA THR A 160 12.77 6.11 -9.91
C THR A 160 12.75 7.51 -10.53
N ARG A 161 13.77 7.84 -11.33
CA ARG A 161 13.87 9.15 -11.99
C ARG A 161 12.79 9.35 -13.02
N ASN A 162 12.52 8.34 -13.85
CA ASN A 162 11.70 8.49 -15.05
C ASN A 162 10.22 8.13 -14.83
N TYR A 163 9.87 7.50 -13.71
CA TYR A 163 8.52 7.00 -13.45
C TYR A 163 8.01 7.40 -12.08
N ASP A 164 6.70 7.60 -12.00
CA ASP A 164 6.00 7.88 -10.74
C ASP A 164 5.63 6.57 -10.01
N VAL A 165 6.62 5.71 -9.80
CA VAL A 165 6.45 4.50 -9.00
C VAL A 165 6.30 4.86 -7.53
N ASP A 166 5.53 4.06 -6.80
CA ASP A 166 5.33 4.22 -5.36
C ASP A 166 6.34 3.43 -4.54
N GLY A 167 6.99 2.47 -5.18
CA GLY A 167 8.02 1.65 -4.57
C GLY A 167 8.91 0.95 -5.58
N ILE A 168 10.08 0.57 -5.10
CA ILE A 168 11.01 -0.35 -5.75
C ILE A 168 11.00 -1.63 -4.92
N HIS A 169 10.55 -2.73 -5.54
CA HIS A 169 10.42 -4.03 -4.92
C HIS A 169 11.53 -4.96 -5.41
N LEU A 170 12.45 -5.34 -4.54
CA LEU A 170 13.60 -6.18 -4.88
C LEU A 170 13.26 -7.65 -4.65
N ASP A 171 13.28 -8.43 -5.71
CA ASP A 171 13.11 -9.86 -5.66
C ASP A 171 14.46 -10.55 -5.83
N TYR A 172 14.62 -11.69 -5.15
CA TYR A 172 15.84 -12.48 -5.19
C TYR A 172 17.08 -11.67 -4.74
N ILE A 173 16.92 -10.77 -3.80
CA ILE A 173 18.01 -10.00 -3.20
C ILE A 173 18.72 -10.84 -2.12
N ARG A 174 19.44 -11.85 -2.57
CA ARG A 174 20.05 -12.90 -1.77
C ARG A 174 21.02 -13.73 -2.62
N TYR A 175 21.84 -14.53 -1.97
CA TYR A 175 22.62 -15.53 -2.69
C TYR A 175 21.70 -16.60 -3.29
N PRO A 176 22.02 -17.08 -4.52
CA PRO A 176 21.37 -18.27 -5.06
C PRO A 176 21.62 -19.49 -4.17
N GLU A 177 20.66 -20.41 -4.09
CA GLU A 177 20.77 -21.64 -3.30
C GLU A 177 21.98 -22.49 -3.70
N THR A 178 22.30 -22.46 -4.97
CA THR A 178 23.37 -23.27 -5.58
C THR A 178 24.72 -22.56 -5.63
N TRP A 179 24.81 -21.35 -5.07
CA TRP A 179 26.05 -20.59 -5.06
C TRP A 179 27.09 -21.24 -4.15
N LYS A 180 28.28 -21.50 -4.70
CA LYS A 180 29.39 -21.99 -3.89
C LYS A 180 30.03 -20.85 -3.14
N MET A 181 29.67 -20.72 -1.86
CA MET A 181 30.21 -19.68 -0.99
C MET A 181 31.72 -19.80 -0.84
N ARG A 182 32.43 -18.71 -1.12
CA ARG A 182 33.89 -18.58 -0.89
C ARG A 182 34.20 -17.63 0.27
N VAL A 183 33.19 -17.06 0.85
CA VAL A 183 33.29 -16.13 1.99
C VAL A 183 32.44 -16.66 3.14
N SER A 184 32.67 -16.15 4.34
CA SER A 184 31.81 -16.46 5.49
C SER A 184 30.37 -16.00 5.28
N ALA A 185 29.43 -16.60 5.98
CA ALA A 185 28.04 -16.17 5.96
C ALA A 185 27.89 -14.69 6.38
N SER A 186 28.66 -14.25 7.37
CA SER A 186 28.69 -12.85 7.80
C SER A 186 29.15 -11.91 6.68
N ARG A 187 30.21 -12.28 5.95
CA ARG A 187 30.68 -11.50 4.79
C ARG A 187 29.66 -11.52 3.66
N GLY A 188 29.02 -12.66 3.41
CA GLY A 188 27.94 -12.77 2.44
C GLY A 188 26.78 -11.82 2.75
N ARG A 189 26.36 -11.74 4.01
CA ARG A 189 25.33 -10.78 4.45
C ARG A 189 25.75 -9.33 4.25
N GLN A 190 27.02 -9.02 4.51
CA GLN A 190 27.55 -7.67 4.22
C GLN A 190 27.50 -7.35 2.72
N ASN A 191 27.82 -8.32 1.86
CA ASN A 191 27.78 -8.16 0.41
C ASN A 191 26.35 -7.85 -0.06
N ILE A 192 25.35 -8.61 0.37
CA ILE A 192 23.97 -8.37 0.00
C ILE A 192 23.46 -7.04 0.57
N THR A 193 23.77 -6.74 1.83
CA THR A 193 23.38 -5.47 2.46
C THR A 193 24.01 -4.27 1.73
N SER A 194 25.22 -4.40 1.23
CA SER A 194 25.87 -3.37 0.41
C SER A 194 25.10 -3.11 -0.89
N ILE A 195 24.60 -4.15 -1.55
CA ILE A 195 23.74 -4.00 -2.74
C ILE A 195 22.47 -3.24 -2.37
N VAL A 196 21.79 -3.65 -1.30
CA VAL A 196 20.58 -3.00 -0.81
C VAL A 196 20.84 -1.53 -0.49
N ARG A 197 21.93 -1.23 0.20
CA ARG A 197 22.30 0.15 0.58
C ARG A 197 22.56 1.03 -0.63
N ASN A 198 23.28 0.52 -1.63
CA ASN A 198 23.52 1.27 -2.86
C ASN A 198 22.20 1.63 -3.59
N ILE A 199 21.29 0.68 -3.68
CA ILE A 199 19.98 0.92 -4.29
C ILE A 199 19.18 1.93 -3.45
N HIS A 200 19.09 1.71 -2.13
CA HIS A 200 18.42 2.60 -1.20
C HIS A 200 18.89 4.05 -1.35
N ASP A 201 20.20 4.26 -1.33
CA ASP A 201 20.77 5.61 -1.35
C ASP A 201 20.46 6.33 -2.66
N LYS A 202 20.54 5.64 -3.79
CA LYS A 202 20.18 6.20 -5.10
C LYS A 202 18.70 6.55 -5.20
N VAL A 203 17.83 5.66 -4.78
CA VAL A 203 16.37 5.85 -4.81
C VAL A 203 15.95 7.00 -3.88
N LYS A 204 16.38 6.95 -2.63
CA LYS A 204 15.98 7.93 -1.61
C LYS A 204 16.51 9.32 -1.88
N ARG A 205 17.66 9.44 -2.52
CA ARG A 205 18.21 10.75 -2.93
C ARG A 205 17.31 11.46 -3.94
N LEU A 206 16.69 10.70 -4.85
CA LEU A 206 15.79 11.25 -5.85
C LEU A 206 14.39 11.50 -5.28
N LYS A 207 13.81 10.50 -4.60
CA LYS A 207 12.41 10.51 -4.14
C LYS A 207 12.32 9.76 -2.81
N PRO A 208 12.48 10.45 -1.67
CA PRO A 208 12.49 9.78 -0.36
C PRO A 208 11.16 9.10 -0.01
N TRP A 209 10.06 9.46 -0.69
CA TRP A 209 8.75 8.83 -0.51
C TRP A 209 8.58 7.52 -1.28
N VAL A 210 9.49 7.18 -2.20
CA VAL A 210 9.44 5.88 -2.88
C VAL A 210 9.88 4.80 -1.91
N LYS A 211 8.99 3.84 -1.66
CA LYS A 211 9.25 2.75 -0.71
C LYS A 211 10.31 1.80 -1.25
N MET A 212 11.25 1.43 -0.38
CA MET A 212 12.11 0.28 -0.61
C MET A 212 11.45 -0.95 -0.01
N SER A 213 11.23 -1.99 -0.82
CA SER A 213 10.69 -3.25 -0.35
C SER A 213 11.43 -4.44 -0.94
N CYS A 214 11.25 -5.61 -0.36
CA CYS A 214 11.71 -6.86 -0.94
C CYS A 214 10.80 -8.03 -0.56
N SER A 215 10.98 -9.14 -1.27
CA SER A 215 10.33 -10.43 -1.00
C SER A 215 11.35 -11.42 -0.43
N PRO A 216 11.64 -11.37 0.89
CA PRO A 216 12.60 -12.29 1.48
C PRO A 216 12.04 -13.71 1.58
N ILE A 217 12.92 -14.68 1.80
CA ILE A 217 12.55 -16.03 2.20
C ILE A 217 11.61 -15.93 3.39
N GLY A 218 10.52 -16.67 3.37
CA GLY A 218 9.41 -16.52 4.32
C GLY A 218 9.76 -16.82 5.77
N LYS A 219 10.79 -17.62 6.01
CA LYS A 219 11.39 -17.82 7.33
C LYS A 219 12.64 -16.96 7.41
N PHE A 220 12.67 -16.01 8.34
CA PHE A 220 13.85 -15.15 8.47
C PHE A 220 15.05 -15.95 8.99
N ASP A 221 14.86 -16.68 10.09
CA ASP A 221 15.88 -17.52 10.73
C ASP A 221 15.21 -18.67 11.46
N ASP A 222 16.00 -19.60 11.98
CA ASP A 222 15.50 -20.62 12.90
C ASP A 222 14.97 -19.98 14.18
N LEU A 223 13.87 -20.52 14.70
CA LEU A 223 13.22 -20.02 15.89
C LEU A 223 13.30 -21.05 17.02
N SER A 224 14.17 -20.83 18.00
CA SER A 224 14.28 -21.71 19.18
C SER A 224 12.98 -21.79 19.98
N ARG A 225 12.28 -20.66 20.10
CA ARG A 225 11.01 -20.55 20.82
C ARG A 225 9.89 -21.40 20.20
N TYR A 226 9.91 -21.59 18.89
CA TYR A 226 8.90 -22.31 18.15
C TYR A 226 9.38 -23.65 17.59
N TRP A 227 10.55 -24.07 17.93
CA TRP A 227 11.18 -25.33 17.48
C TRP A 227 11.11 -25.49 15.96
N SER A 228 11.82 -24.69 15.26
CA SER A 228 11.89 -24.73 13.80
C SER A 228 13.33 -24.58 13.32
N HIS A 229 13.70 -25.44 12.39
CA HIS A 229 15.00 -25.44 11.71
C HIS A 229 14.81 -25.55 10.20
N GLY A 230 15.81 -25.13 9.45
CA GLY A 230 15.89 -25.42 8.03
C GLY A 230 16.13 -24.23 7.15
N TRP A 231 15.46 -24.19 6.02
CA TRP A 231 15.61 -23.16 5.01
C TRP A 231 15.15 -21.80 5.53
N ASN A 232 16.07 -20.84 5.53
CA ASN A 232 15.80 -19.50 6.02
C ASN A 232 16.61 -18.43 5.29
N ALA A 233 16.24 -17.18 5.45
CA ALA A 233 16.87 -16.04 4.78
C ALA A 233 18.27 -15.75 5.33
N TYR A 234 18.39 -15.66 6.64
CA TYR A 234 19.59 -15.13 7.31
C TYR A 234 20.81 -16.05 7.17
N THR A 235 20.66 -17.32 7.51
CA THR A 235 21.79 -18.26 7.52
C THR A 235 22.05 -18.94 6.19
N LYS A 236 21.01 -19.18 5.39
CA LYS A 236 21.12 -19.99 4.17
C LYS A 236 21.43 -19.19 2.91
N VAL A 237 20.94 -17.95 2.80
CA VAL A 237 21.09 -17.13 1.59
C VAL A 237 21.55 -15.71 1.87
N CYS A 238 22.06 -15.45 3.06
CA CYS A 238 22.67 -14.18 3.45
C CYS A 238 21.73 -12.97 3.33
N GLN A 239 20.45 -13.14 3.66
CA GLN A 239 19.41 -12.14 3.49
C GLN A 239 18.95 -11.62 4.85
N ASP A 240 19.58 -10.55 5.33
CA ASP A 240 19.29 -9.94 6.64
C ASP A 240 18.11 -8.96 6.56
N ALA A 241 16.94 -9.45 6.12
CA ALA A 241 15.80 -8.60 5.85
C ALA A 241 15.26 -7.88 7.10
N GLN A 242 15.26 -8.53 8.26
CA GLN A 242 14.87 -7.86 9.52
C GLN A 242 15.87 -6.76 9.91
N GLY A 243 17.16 -7.00 9.67
CA GLY A 243 18.19 -5.98 9.86
C GLY A 243 17.98 -4.78 8.94
N TRP A 244 17.56 -4.99 7.70
CA TRP A 244 17.27 -3.89 6.77
C TRP A 244 16.08 -3.04 7.21
N LEU A 245 15.05 -3.64 7.82
CA LEU A 245 13.96 -2.88 8.44
C LEU A 245 14.48 -2.06 9.61
N ARG A 246 15.22 -2.69 10.52
CA ARG A 246 15.78 -2.03 11.71
C ARG A 246 16.64 -0.82 11.33
N ASP A 247 17.50 -0.99 10.33
CA ASP A 247 18.49 0.02 9.94
C ASP A 247 17.94 1.04 8.92
N GLY A 248 16.65 0.94 8.56
CA GLY A 248 15.98 1.89 7.67
C GLY A 248 16.34 1.73 6.19
N LEU A 249 16.92 0.61 5.78
CA LEU A 249 17.22 0.29 4.38
C LEU A 249 16.00 -0.24 3.62
N MET A 250 15.03 -0.80 4.33
CA MET A 250 13.73 -1.24 3.79
C MET A 250 12.60 -0.56 4.56
N ASP A 251 11.58 -0.15 3.85
CA ASP A 251 10.35 0.43 4.38
C ASP A 251 9.25 -0.62 4.54
N GLU A 252 9.32 -1.66 3.73
CA GLU A 252 8.26 -2.64 3.60
C GLU A 252 8.84 -4.00 3.18
N LEU A 253 8.31 -5.08 3.76
CA LEU A 253 8.66 -6.44 3.37
C LEU A 253 7.43 -7.23 2.96
N PHE A 254 7.61 -8.11 1.97
CA PHE A 254 6.63 -9.09 1.54
C PHE A 254 7.24 -10.50 1.64
N PRO A 255 7.41 -11.05 2.85
CA PRO A 255 8.03 -12.37 3.00
C PRO A 255 7.28 -13.45 2.23
N MET A 256 8.01 -14.29 1.51
CA MET A 256 7.42 -15.36 0.69
C MET A 256 6.99 -16.53 1.59
N MET A 257 5.88 -16.37 2.29
CA MET A 257 5.40 -17.31 3.29
C MET A 257 4.45 -18.35 2.70
N TYR A 258 4.94 -19.07 1.70
CA TYR A 258 4.16 -20.08 0.97
C TYR A 258 4.16 -21.41 1.72
N PHE A 259 3.68 -21.35 2.95
CA PHE A 259 3.67 -22.44 3.93
C PHE A 259 2.31 -22.52 4.61
N ARG A 260 2.08 -23.59 5.40
CA ARG A 260 0.88 -23.80 6.20
C ARG A 260 1.23 -24.13 7.65
N ASN A 261 0.30 -23.86 8.56
CA ASN A 261 0.33 -24.30 9.96
C ASN A 261 1.64 -23.91 10.68
N ASP A 262 2.34 -24.88 11.24
CA ASP A 262 3.57 -24.65 12.03
C ASP A 262 4.72 -24.03 11.22
N GLN A 263 4.66 -24.15 9.91
CA GLN A 263 5.63 -23.53 9.01
C GLN A 263 5.28 -22.09 8.66
N PHE A 264 4.07 -21.65 8.97
CA PHE A 264 3.59 -20.31 8.69
C PHE A 264 3.46 -19.45 9.95
N PHE A 265 2.62 -19.85 10.90
CA PHE A 265 2.19 -18.97 12.00
C PHE A 265 3.33 -18.50 12.91
N PRO A 266 4.25 -19.37 13.36
CA PRO A 266 5.36 -18.90 14.19
C PRO A 266 6.23 -17.85 13.50
N PHE A 267 6.48 -18.03 12.21
CA PHE A 267 7.30 -17.12 11.42
C PHE A 267 6.58 -15.81 11.09
N ALA A 268 5.26 -15.84 10.89
CA ALA A 268 4.46 -14.63 10.74
C ALA A 268 4.49 -13.78 12.00
N ILE A 269 4.39 -14.39 13.17
CA ILE A 269 4.50 -13.71 14.46
C ILE A 269 5.90 -13.10 14.63
N ASP A 270 6.95 -13.83 14.24
CA ASP A 270 8.32 -13.31 14.26
C ASP A 270 8.48 -12.08 13.36
N TRP A 271 7.93 -12.09 12.15
CA TRP A 271 7.92 -10.91 11.29
C TRP A 271 7.21 -9.72 11.94
N ALA A 272 6.10 -9.95 12.62
CA ALA A 272 5.37 -8.90 13.32
C ALA A 272 6.20 -8.31 14.48
N GLU A 273 6.80 -9.17 15.30
CA GLU A 273 7.63 -8.77 16.44
C GLU A 273 8.87 -7.99 16.01
N GLN A 274 9.43 -8.31 14.84
CA GLN A 274 10.67 -7.73 14.30
C GLN A 274 10.42 -6.71 13.19
N SER A 275 9.23 -6.13 13.11
CA SER A 275 8.88 -5.15 12.06
C SER A 275 9.51 -3.77 12.25
N HIS A 276 9.96 -3.45 13.46
CA HIS A 276 10.60 -2.17 13.81
C HIS A 276 9.75 -0.94 13.42
N GLY A 277 8.43 -1.05 13.57
CA GLY A 277 7.50 0.03 13.25
C GLY A 277 7.25 0.24 11.74
N LYS A 278 7.80 -0.63 10.90
CA LYS A 278 7.64 -0.57 9.45
C LYS A 278 6.58 -1.55 8.96
N ILE A 279 6.38 -1.63 7.66
CA ILE A 279 5.29 -2.39 7.06
C ILE A 279 5.76 -3.80 6.73
N VAL A 280 4.98 -4.81 7.13
CA VAL A 280 5.17 -6.20 6.70
C VAL A 280 3.84 -6.75 6.21
N ALA A 281 3.83 -7.25 4.98
CA ALA A 281 2.68 -7.88 4.34
C ALA A 281 3.08 -9.27 3.81
N PRO A 282 2.97 -10.32 4.64
CA PRO A 282 3.37 -11.66 4.25
C PRO A 282 2.67 -12.15 2.98
N GLY A 283 3.43 -12.80 2.11
CA GLY A 283 2.94 -13.44 0.91
C GLY A 283 2.18 -14.72 1.23
N LEU A 284 1.07 -14.92 0.52
CA LEU A 284 0.20 -16.08 0.62
C LEU A 284 0.36 -16.92 -0.64
N GLY A 285 0.69 -18.20 -0.47
CA GLY A 285 0.91 -19.13 -1.58
C GLY A 285 -0.39 -19.66 -2.18
N ILE A 286 -1.25 -18.77 -2.68
CA ILE A 286 -2.56 -19.16 -3.23
C ILE A 286 -2.47 -20.08 -4.45
N TYR A 287 -1.33 -20.09 -5.15
CA TYR A 287 -1.11 -21.01 -6.27
C TYR A 287 -1.20 -22.49 -5.84
N PHE A 288 -0.90 -22.80 -4.57
CA PHE A 288 -1.07 -24.15 -4.04
C PHE A 288 -2.52 -24.59 -3.86
N LEU A 289 -3.48 -23.66 -4.03
CA LEU A 289 -4.90 -23.99 -4.09
C LEU A 289 -5.28 -24.66 -5.43
N ASP A 290 -4.49 -24.47 -6.48
CA ASP A 290 -4.66 -25.15 -7.75
C ASP A 290 -4.20 -26.61 -7.59
N PRO A 291 -5.04 -27.61 -7.93
CA PRO A 291 -4.68 -29.03 -7.81
C PRO A 291 -3.44 -29.43 -8.62
N LYS A 292 -3.09 -28.68 -9.65
CA LYS A 292 -1.87 -28.89 -10.45
C LYS A 292 -0.60 -28.46 -9.74
N GLU A 293 -0.71 -27.55 -8.79
CA GLU A 293 0.43 -26.96 -8.08
C GLU A 293 0.58 -27.50 -6.66
N GLY A 294 -0.53 -27.84 -6.02
CA GLY A 294 -0.55 -28.31 -4.64
C GLY A 294 -1.88 -28.89 -4.22
N LYS A 295 -2.00 -29.17 -2.93
CA LYS A 295 -3.22 -29.76 -2.34
C LYS A 295 -3.67 -28.96 -1.12
N TRP A 296 -3.55 -27.65 -1.16
CA TRP A 296 -4.03 -26.81 -0.08
C TRP A 296 -5.54 -26.64 -0.17
N ASN A 297 -6.15 -26.46 1.00
CA ASN A 297 -7.53 -26.07 1.12
C ASN A 297 -7.61 -24.55 1.30
N VAL A 298 -8.66 -23.91 0.77
CA VAL A 298 -8.83 -22.46 0.93
C VAL A 298 -8.87 -22.03 2.39
N ALA A 299 -9.37 -22.88 3.29
CA ALA A 299 -9.37 -22.59 4.73
C ALA A 299 -7.96 -22.43 5.31
N ASP A 300 -6.95 -23.07 4.73
CA ASP A 300 -5.56 -22.85 5.13
C ASP A 300 -5.16 -21.38 4.93
N VAL A 301 -5.49 -20.83 3.76
CA VAL A 301 -5.15 -19.46 3.39
C VAL A 301 -6.02 -18.43 4.12
N THR A 302 -7.32 -18.66 4.24
CA THR A 302 -8.23 -17.71 4.91
C THR A 302 -7.91 -17.57 6.39
N ARG A 303 -7.49 -18.65 7.04
CA ARG A 303 -7.01 -18.60 8.43
C ARG A 303 -5.74 -17.77 8.55
N GLU A 304 -4.81 -17.92 7.60
CA GLU A 304 -3.60 -17.11 7.53
C GLU A 304 -3.95 -15.63 7.42
N MET A 305 -4.86 -15.27 6.54
CA MET A 305 -5.31 -13.88 6.37
C MET A 305 -5.90 -13.30 7.67
N GLU A 306 -6.73 -14.05 8.36
CA GLU A 306 -7.34 -13.62 9.63
C GLU A 306 -6.28 -13.38 10.72
N VAL A 307 -5.31 -14.27 10.84
CA VAL A 307 -4.22 -14.14 11.81
C VAL A 307 -3.32 -12.96 11.47
N LEU A 308 -2.96 -12.77 10.21
CA LEU A 308 -2.16 -11.63 9.78
C LEU A 308 -2.83 -10.30 10.18
N ARG A 309 -4.13 -10.17 9.96
CA ARG A 309 -4.88 -8.96 10.36
C ARG A 309 -4.88 -8.75 11.87
N GLN A 310 -5.00 -9.82 12.66
CA GLN A 310 -4.92 -9.72 14.13
C GLN A 310 -3.59 -9.16 14.61
N TYR A 311 -2.51 -9.47 13.92
CA TYR A 311 -1.16 -8.99 14.26
C TYR A 311 -0.82 -7.64 13.60
N GLY A 312 -1.77 -6.99 12.94
CA GLY A 312 -1.53 -5.71 12.28
C GLY A 312 -0.67 -5.82 11.02
N LEU A 313 -0.56 -7.00 10.44
CA LEU A 313 0.17 -7.27 9.21
C LEU A 313 -0.76 -7.14 8.00
N GLY A 314 -0.20 -6.69 6.88
CA GLY A 314 -0.86 -6.78 5.59
C GLY A 314 -0.83 -8.20 5.02
N HIS A 315 -1.28 -8.35 3.79
CA HIS A 315 -1.22 -9.61 3.05
C HIS A 315 -0.96 -9.36 1.57
N ALA A 316 -0.31 -10.33 0.93
CA ALA A 316 0.01 -10.27 -0.49
C ALA A 316 -0.27 -11.62 -1.16
N PHE A 317 -0.99 -11.59 -2.26
CA PHE A 317 -1.36 -12.81 -2.99
C PHE A 317 -0.32 -13.16 -4.05
N PHE A 318 0.26 -14.31 -3.97
CA PHE A 318 1.12 -14.85 -5.02
C PHE A 318 0.35 -15.95 -5.77
N ARG A 319 -0.14 -15.67 -6.95
CA ARG A 319 0.02 -14.51 -7.81
C ARG A 319 -1.29 -14.15 -8.52
N GLY A 320 -1.26 -13.12 -9.35
CA GLY A 320 -2.45 -12.50 -9.94
C GLY A 320 -3.43 -13.44 -10.63
N ARG A 321 -2.96 -14.38 -11.45
CA ARG A 321 -3.83 -15.33 -12.17
C ARG A 321 -4.68 -16.18 -11.23
N PHE A 322 -4.06 -16.77 -10.20
CA PHE A 322 -4.78 -17.62 -9.24
C PHE A 322 -5.79 -16.84 -8.43
N PHE A 323 -5.51 -15.56 -8.21
CA PHE A 323 -6.42 -14.64 -7.55
C PHE A 323 -7.64 -14.31 -8.42
N THR A 324 -7.43 -13.85 -9.65
CA THR A 324 -8.52 -13.49 -10.57
C THR A 324 -9.29 -14.69 -11.10
N ASP A 325 -8.68 -15.88 -11.16
CA ASP A 325 -9.36 -17.13 -11.49
C ASP A 325 -10.26 -17.63 -10.34
N ASN A 326 -10.21 -16.96 -9.19
CA ASN A 326 -11.02 -17.30 -8.02
C ASN A 326 -10.88 -18.77 -7.58
N ILE A 327 -9.64 -19.27 -7.57
CA ILE A 327 -9.35 -20.66 -7.22
C ILE A 327 -9.89 -20.95 -5.81
N GLN A 328 -10.74 -21.99 -5.71
CA GLN A 328 -11.44 -22.39 -4.48
C GLN A 328 -12.21 -21.23 -3.80
N GLY A 329 -12.57 -20.18 -4.52
CA GLY A 329 -13.30 -19.03 -3.99
C GLY A 329 -12.45 -18.00 -3.24
N ILE A 330 -11.12 -18.00 -3.42
CA ILE A 330 -10.22 -17.07 -2.71
C ILE A 330 -10.51 -15.60 -3.05
N TYR A 331 -10.86 -15.29 -4.29
CA TYR A 331 -11.19 -13.92 -4.69
C TYR A 331 -12.48 -13.44 -4.01
N ASP A 332 -13.53 -14.29 -4.00
CA ASP A 332 -14.78 -13.97 -3.32
C ASP A 332 -14.59 -13.80 -1.81
N PHE A 333 -13.74 -14.63 -1.21
CA PHE A 333 -13.37 -14.45 0.20
C PHE A 333 -12.67 -13.10 0.42
N ALA A 334 -11.69 -12.76 -0.41
CA ALA A 334 -10.96 -11.51 -0.29
C ALA A 334 -11.89 -10.29 -0.40
N LYS A 335 -12.88 -10.32 -1.30
CA LYS A 335 -13.89 -9.25 -1.42
C LYS A 335 -14.67 -9.05 -0.12
N ARG A 336 -15.06 -10.12 0.54
CA ARG A 336 -15.77 -10.04 1.84
C ARG A 336 -14.83 -9.62 2.97
N PHE A 337 -13.64 -10.19 3.00
CA PHE A 337 -12.63 -9.90 4.02
C PHE A 337 -12.16 -8.44 3.95
N ASN A 338 -12.06 -7.89 2.74
CA ASN A 338 -11.71 -6.51 2.44
C ASN A 338 -12.94 -5.68 2.06
N ALA A 339 -14.05 -5.85 2.76
CA ALA A 339 -15.32 -5.19 2.43
C ALA A 339 -15.24 -3.67 2.47
N SER A 340 -14.36 -3.12 3.29
CA SER A 340 -14.03 -1.70 3.32
C SER A 340 -12.69 -1.46 2.63
N LEU A 341 -12.55 -0.31 1.96
CA LEU A 341 -11.25 0.14 1.46
C LEU A 341 -10.27 0.33 2.61
N ALA A 342 -9.00 0.20 2.34
CA ALA A 342 -7.95 0.51 3.30
C ALA A 342 -6.87 1.38 2.66
N LEU A 343 -6.34 2.28 3.46
CA LEU A 343 -5.15 3.06 3.11
C LEU A 343 -3.89 2.24 3.40
N VAL A 344 -2.86 2.46 2.61
CA VAL A 344 -1.52 1.99 2.95
C VAL A 344 -1.03 2.78 4.17
N PRO A 345 -0.45 2.13 5.18
CA PRO A 345 0.07 2.85 6.35
C PRO A 345 1.08 3.93 5.97
N PRO A 346 1.05 5.11 6.62
CA PRO A 346 1.98 6.19 6.29
C PRO A 346 3.41 5.84 6.71
N MET A 347 4.37 6.37 5.96
CA MET A 347 5.81 6.21 6.22
C MET A 347 6.28 7.24 7.26
N THR A 348 5.82 7.11 8.49
CA THR A 348 6.09 8.08 9.57
C THR A 348 7.57 8.17 9.94
N TRP A 349 8.35 7.12 9.65
CA TRP A 349 9.81 7.11 9.83
C TRP A 349 10.57 7.97 8.80
N GLN A 350 9.93 8.32 7.68
CA GLN A 350 10.47 9.27 6.69
C GLN A 350 9.94 10.68 6.93
N SER A 351 8.65 10.82 7.16
CA SER A 351 8.00 12.09 7.49
C SER A 351 6.71 11.81 8.25
N ALA A 352 6.51 12.48 9.38
CA ALA A 352 5.32 12.33 10.22
C ALA A 352 4.42 13.58 10.22
N SER A 353 4.76 14.61 9.44
CA SER A 353 4.01 15.86 9.38
C SER A 353 2.73 15.68 8.57
N ALA A 354 1.60 16.08 9.12
CA ALA A 354 0.33 16.11 8.38
C ALA A 354 0.33 17.25 7.35
N PRO A 355 -0.18 17.03 6.12
CA PRO A 355 -0.34 18.08 5.14
C PRO A 355 -1.50 19.01 5.49
N ASN A 356 -1.63 20.12 4.76
CA ASN A 356 -2.76 21.02 4.89
C ASN A 356 -4.05 20.33 4.46
N ALA A 357 -5.13 20.59 5.20
CA ALA A 357 -6.46 20.10 4.82
C ALA A 357 -6.95 20.74 3.51
N PRO A 358 -7.89 20.11 2.80
CA PRO A 358 -8.59 20.74 1.69
C PRO A 358 -9.23 22.06 2.14
N THR A 359 -9.34 23.00 1.23
CA THR A 359 -9.80 24.37 1.55
C THR A 359 -11.27 24.60 1.24
N ALA A 360 -11.84 23.82 0.34
CA ALA A 360 -13.25 23.92 -0.04
C ALA A 360 -13.79 22.56 -0.50
N ILE A 361 -15.07 22.30 -0.23
CA ILE A 361 -15.84 21.17 -0.78
C ILE A 361 -17.13 21.72 -1.36
N GLU A 362 -17.48 21.28 -2.56
CA GLU A 362 -18.76 21.52 -3.20
C GLU A 362 -19.42 20.18 -3.51
N VAL A 363 -20.64 19.98 -3.02
CA VAL A 363 -21.43 18.77 -3.30
C VAL A 363 -22.44 19.10 -4.40
N CYS A 364 -22.38 18.33 -5.49
CA CYS A 364 -23.26 18.43 -6.64
C CYS A 364 -24.26 17.26 -6.65
N SER A 365 -25.19 17.26 -7.61
CA SER A 365 -26.20 16.20 -7.72
C SER A 365 -25.61 14.81 -8.01
N ASP A 366 -24.45 14.72 -8.66
CA ASP A 366 -23.80 13.49 -9.11
C ASP A 366 -22.43 13.24 -8.49
N GLY A 367 -22.04 14.02 -7.49
CA GLY A 367 -20.75 13.86 -6.83
C GLY A 367 -20.31 15.07 -6.03
N LEU A 368 -19.02 15.16 -5.81
CA LEU A 368 -18.39 16.26 -5.08
C LEU A 368 -17.06 16.66 -5.72
N ALA A 369 -16.69 17.92 -5.48
CA ALA A 369 -15.40 18.48 -5.87
C ALA A 369 -14.79 19.23 -4.68
N TRP A 370 -13.47 19.36 -4.68
CA TRP A 370 -12.74 20.03 -3.59
C TRP A 370 -11.51 20.75 -4.11
N GLU A 371 -10.96 21.62 -3.28
CA GLU A 371 -9.73 22.35 -3.54
C GLU A 371 -8.67 22.00 -2.50
N GLY A 372 -7.42 21.94 -2.93
CA GLY A 372 -6.28 21.66 -2.08
C GLY A 372 -4.97 21.66 -2.89
N ASP A 373 -3.85 21.58 -2.17
CA ASP A 373 -2.51 21.69 -2.73
C ASP A 373 -1.65 20.42 -2.56
N THR A 374 -2.28 19.30 -2.22
CA THR A 374 -1.60 18.02 -2.00
C THR A 374 -1.70 17.09 -3.21
N PRO A 375 -0.80 16.10 -3.33
CA PRO A 375 -0.84 15.17 -4.46
C PRO A 375 -2.05 14.23 -4.43
N TYR A 376 -2.58 13.90 -3.26
CA TYR A 376 -3.66 12.92 -3.12
C TYR A 376 -4.74 13.36 -2.16
N TYR A 377 -5.93 12.76 -2.33
CA TYR A 377 -7.09 12.96 -1.47
C TYR A 377 -7.80 11.64 -1.19
N ASN A 378 -8.37 11.53 0.01
CA ASN A 378 -9.23 10.43 0.40
C ASN A 378 -10.62 10.97 0.67
N VAL A 379 -11.66 10.23 0.28
CA VAL A 379 -13.05 10.63 0.42
C VAL A 379 -13.77 9.65 1.32
N TYR A 380 -14.50 10.21 2.28
CA TYR A 380 -15.30 9.48 3.26
C TYR A 380 -16.77 9.88 3.10
N SER A 381 -17.65 8.94 3.38
CA SER A 381 -19.10 9.15 3.29
C SER A 381 -19.82 8.41 4.41
N SER A 382 -20.87 9.03 4.94
CA SER A 382 -21.71 8.44 5.97
C SER A 382 -23.14 8.97 5.86
N ARG A 383 -24.10 8.22 6.39
CA ARG A 383 -25.50 8.69 6.55
C ARG A 383 -25.68 9.57 7.78
N THR A 384 -24.67 9.62 8.64
CA THR A 384 -24.67 10.45 9.85
C THR A 384 -23.61 11.54 9.72
N TRP A 385 -23.90 12.70 10.28
CA TRP A 385 -22.94 13.80 10.36
C TRP A 385 -22.48 13.96 11.81
N PRO A 386 -21.22 14.33 12.00
CA PRO A 386 -20.15 14.45 11.01
C PRO A 386 -19.63 13.09 10.59
N VAL A 387 -19.02 13.02 9.43
CA VAL A 387 -18.44 11.78 8.92
C VAL A 387 -17.22 11.43 9.76
N ASP A 388 -17.24 10.24 10.37
CA ASP A 388 -16.12 9.72 11.13
C ASP A 388 -15.07 9.16 10.16
N THR A 389 -13.92 9.83 10.07
CA THR A 389 -12.81 9.41 9.21
C THR A 389 -11.89 8.35 9.83
N HIS A 390 -12.18 7.91 11.05
CA HIS A 390 -11.51 6.75 11.66
C HIS A 390 -12.21 5.42 11.32
N ALA A 391 -13.47 5.49 10.92
CA ALA A 391 -14.24 4.32 10.54
C ALA A 391 -13.92 3.89 9.11
N ALA A 392 -13.37 2.68 8.95
CA ALA A 392 -12.98 2.15 7.65
C ALA A 392 -14.17 2.03 6.67
N GLU A 393 -15.34 1.70 7.18
CA GLU A 393 -16.57 1.58 6.39
C GLU A 393 -17.01 2.88 5.73
N ASN A 394 -16.55 4.04 6.21
CA ASN A 394 -16.86 5.34 5.63
C ASN A 394 -15.94 5.71 4.46
N LEU A 395 -14.84 5.00 4.27
CA LEU A 395 -13.86 5.28 3.22
C LEU A 395 -14.39 4.81 1.87
N ILE A 396 -14.63 5.72 0.94
CA ILE A 396 -15.22 5.43 -0.38
C ILE A 396 -14.27 5.64 -1.55
N ALA A 397 -13.23 6.45 -1.38
CA ALA A 397 -12.20 6.62 -2.39
C ALA A 397 -10.86 6.92 -1.71
N ILE A 398 -9.80 6.33 -2.24
CA ILE A 398 -8.45 6.46 -1.69
C ILE A 398 -7.48 6.99 -2.73
N ARG A 399 -6.52 7.79 -2.26
CA ARG A 399 -5.34 8.19 -3.01
C ARG A 399 -5.67 8.78 -4.40
N ARG A 400 -6.70 9.61 -4.45
CA ARG A 400 -7.10 10.26 -5.70
C ARG A 400 -6.23 11.48 -5.99
N ALA A 401 -5.68 11.54 -7.20
CA ALA A 401 -5.01 12.73 -7.70
C ALA A 401 -6.02 13.77 -8.22
N ALA A 402 -7.19 13.32 -8.68
CA ALA A 402 -8.27 14.21 -9.12
C ALA A 402 -8.92 14.93 -7.94
N HIS A 403 -9.45 16.13 -8.18
CA HIS A 403 -10.13 16.97 -7.20
C HIS A 403 -11.66 16.81 -7.24
N SER A 404 -12.14 15.68 -7.72
CA SER A 404 -13.55 15.38 -7.82
C SER A 404 -13.83 13.88 -7.74
N LEU A 405 -15.05 13.54 -7.34
CA LEU A 405 -15.52 12.16 -7.28
C LEU A 405 -16.97 12.13 -7.71
N LYS A 406 -17.29 11.27 -8.67
CA LYS A 406 -18.68 10.94 -9.01
C LYS A 406 -19.18 9.88 -8.04
N VAL A 407 -20.28 10.19 -7.35
CA VAL A 407 -20.90 9.29 -6.38
C VAL A 407 -22.36 9.73 -6.19
N ASN A 408 -23.23 8.79 -5.83
CA ASN A 408 -24.58 9.12 -5.43
C ASN A 408 -24.54 9.93 -4.13
N THR A 409 -25.04 11.16 -4.18
CA THR A 409 -25.03 12.11 -3.07
C THR A 409 -26.32 12.14 -2.25
N HIS A 410 -27.31 11.34 -2.62
CA HIS A 410 -28.57 11.27 -1.89
C HIS A 410 -28.38 10.65 -0.51
N ASP A 411 -28.89 11.31 0.51
CA ASP A 411 -28.89 10.88 1.91
C ASP A 411 -27.49 10.60 2.49
N ARG A 412 -26.46 11.31 2.01
CA ARG A 412 -25.09 11.12 2.50
C ARG A 412 -24.38 12.43 2.80
N PHE A 413 -23.54 12.37 3.81
CA PHE A 413 -22.55 13.39 4.15
C PHE A 413 -21.17 12.94 3.69
N PHE A 414 -20.28 13.91 3.43
CA PHE A 414 -18.93 13.63 2.94
C PHE A 414 -17.88 14.36 3.77
N ALA A 415 -16.70 13.77 3.83
CA ALA A 415 -15.50 14.40 4.32
C ALA A 415 -14.34 14.07 3.37
N VAL A 416 -13.44 15.02 3.17
CA VAL A 416 -12.25 14.85 2.34
C VAL A 416 -11.02 15.15 3.17
N THR A 417 -10.04 14.26 3.11
CA THR A 417 -8.70 14.48 3.64
C THR A 417 -7.72 14.68 2.51
N ALA A 418 -6.72 15.53 2.73
CA ALA A 418 -5.56 15.63 1.88
C ALA A 418 -4.50 14.60 2.33
N MET A 419 -3.72 14.09 1.41
CA MET A 419 -2.68 13.11 1.71
C MET A 419 -1.39 13.46 0.98
N ASP A 420 -0.26 13.40 1.67
CA ASP A 420 1.03 13.63 1.09
C ASP A 420 1.62 12.37 0.43
N ARG A 421 2.80 12.49 -0.16
CA ARG A 421 3.51 11.40 -0.81
C ARG A 421 3.92 10.27 0.15
N TYR A 422 4.02 10.56 1.44
CA TYR A 422 4.37 9.58 2.48
C TYR A 422 3.15 8.84 3.04
N GLY A 423 1.94 9.22 2.63
CA GLY A 423 0.69 8.64 3.10
C GLY A 423 0.12 9.30 4.36
N ASN A 424 0.68 10.43 4.81
CA ASN A 424 0.13 11.17 5.93
C ASN A 424 -1.14 11.92 5.51
N GLU A 425 -2.22 11.73 6.26
CA GLU A 425 -3.47 12.44 6.05
C GLU A 425 -3.53 13.74 6.84
N SER A 426 -4.18 14.73 6.24
CA SER A 426 -4.60 15.94 6.93
C SER A 426 -5.79 15.67 7.85
N ARG A 427 -6.14 16.66 8.66
CA ARG A 427 -7.48 16.71 9.25
C ARG A 427 -8.54 16.73 8.14
N PRO A 428 -9.75 16.18 8.40
CA PRO A 428 -10.81 16.18 7.39
C PRO A 428 -11.45 17.56 7.23
N LEU A 429 -11.95 17.83 6.02
CA LEU A 429 -12.89 18.90 5.75
C LEU A 429 -14.27 18.26 5.51
N GLN A 430 -15.26 18.66 6.30
CA GLN A 430 -16.64 18.16 6.19
C GLN A 430 -17.43 18.92 5.12
N SER A 431 -18.28 18.21 4.39
CA SER A 431 -19.04 18.79 3.28
C SER A 431 -20.17 19.73 3.70
N HIS A 432 -20.65 19.63 4.93
CA HIS A 432 -21.79 20.34 5.45
C HIS A 432 -21.43 21.21 6.65
N GLU A 433 -20.28 21.86 6.59
CA GLU A 433 -19.96 22.92 7.52
C GLU A 433 -20.50 24.24 6.96
N GLU A 434 -21.47 24.84 7.64
CA GLU A 434 -21.70 26.24 7.37
C GLU A 434 -20.45 27.03 7.74
N ARG A 435 -19.96 27.85 6.81
CA ARG A 435 -19.04 28.93 7.13
C ARG A 435 -19.69 29.77 8.20
N ALA A 436 -19.23 29.69 9.44
CA ALA A 436 -19.75 30.45 10.54
C ALA A 436 -19.87 31.91 10.13
N GLN A 437 -21.10 32.44 10.11
CA GLN A 437 -21.27 33.88 10.15
C GLN A 437 -20.67 34.38 11.47
N PRO A 438 -19.89 35.47 11.47
CA PRO A 438 -19.05 35.87 12.61
C PRO A 438 -19.82 36.18 13.91
N THR A 439 -21.13 36.21 13.92
CA THR A 439 -21.94 36.78 15.00
C THR A 439 -22.43 35.79 16.07
N ALA A 440 -22.41 34.48 15.84
CA ALA A 440 -22.79 33.48 16.87
C ALA A 440 -21.58 32.69 17.43
N ALA A 441 -20.38 32.99 16.96
CA ALA A 441 -19.20 32.11 17.11
C ALA A 441 -18.46 32.26 18.44
N THR A 442 -18.83 33.19 19.30
CA THR A 442 -18.01 33.56 20.48
C THR A 442 -18.67 33.19 21.83
N GLN A 443 -19.88 32.63 21.81
CA GLN A 443 -20.55 32.31 23.08
C GLN A 443 -19.84 31.13 23.77
N MET A 444 -19.33 31.39 24.97
CA MET A 444 -18.82 30.35 25.85
C MET A 444 -20.01 29.71 26.59
N LEU A 445 -20.11 28.37 26.44
CA LEU A 445 -21.19 27.59 27.06
C LEU A 445 -20.74 27.06 28.42
N ALA A 446 -21.69 27.00 29.37
CA ALA A 446 -21.41 26.50 30.70
C ALA A 446 -21.23 24.99 30.71
N CYS A 447 -20.10 24.54 31.25
CA CYS A 447 -19.74 23.14 31.40
C CYS A 447 -19.14 22.91 32.80
N ASP A 448 -19.65 21.91 33.53
CA ASP A 448 -19.14 21.56 34.85
C ASP A 448 -18.13 20.38 34.83
N GLY A 449 -17.74 19.94 33.64
CA GLY A 449 -16.86 18.80 33.44
C GLY A 449 -17.60 17.46 33.23
N THR A 450 -18.86 17.40 33.58
CA THR A 450 -19.76 16.24 33.35
C THR A 450 -20.89 16.59 32.42
N TRP A 451 -21.48 17.77 32.62
CA TRP A 451 -22.62 18.24 31.85
C TRP A 451 -22.33 19.57 31.16
N LEU A 452 -22.56 19.58 29.87
CA LEU A 452 -22.58 20.79 29.06
C LEU A 452 -24.03 21.30 29.00
N GLN A 453 -24.27 22.55 29.39
CA GLN A 453 -25.55 23.18 29.24
C GLN A 453 -25.72 23.61 27.78
N LEU A 454 -26.78 23.12 27.13
CA LEU A 454 -27.05 23.46 25.75
C LEU A 454 -27.84 24.78 25.71
N PRO A 455 -27.57 25.67 24.73
CA PRO A 455 -28.37 26.87 24.57
C PRO A 455 -29.79 26.49 24.20
N ALA A 456 -30.75 27.34 24.59
CA ALA A 456 -32.16 27.15 24.22
C ALA A 456 -32.26 27.04 22.68
N LYS A 457 -32.96 26.01 22.22
CA LYS A 457 -33.17 25.80 20.79
C LYS A 457 -34.10 26.87 20.25
N PRO A 458 -33.65 27.73 19.31
CA PRO A 458 -34.56 28.69 18.64
C PRO A 458 -35.67 27.95 17.90
N SER A 459 -36.87 28.48 17.92
CA SER A 459 -38.02 27.89 17.21
C SER A 459 -37.81 27.79 15.70
N THR A 460 -36.92 28.62 15.16
CA THR A 460 -36.54 28.64 13.74
C THR A 460 -35.45 27.66 13.38
N LEU A 461 -34.80 27.03 14.38
CA LEU A 461 -33.71 26.10 14.17
C LEU A 461 -34.22 24.67 14.00
N ASP A 462 -34.14 24.16 12.80
CA ASP A 462 -34.42 22.75 12.49
C ASP A 462 -33.17 21.90 12.83
N ALA A 463 -33.10 21.45 14.07
CA ALA A 463 -31.98 20.58 14.52
C ALA A 463 -32.47 19.65 15.62
N ASP A 464 -32.21 18.36 15.47
CA ASP A 464 -32.56 17.30 16.43
C ASP A 464 -31.38 16.84 17.27
N MET A 465 -30.15 17.11 16.83
CA MET A 465 -28.92 16.63 17.43
C MET A 465 -27.89 17.75 17.62
N VAL A 466 -26.93 17.47 18.48
CA VAL A 466 -25.73 18.30 18.67
C VAL A 466 -24.49 17.42 18.59
N ALA A 467 -23.37 18.03 18.20
CA ALA A 467 -22.06 17.39 18.15
C ALA A 467 -21.00 18.28 18.81
N CYS A 468 -20.09 17.65 19.55
CA CYS A 468 -18.92 18.31 20.10
C CYS A 468 -17.70 17.93 19.24
N GLU A 469 -16.92 18.92 18.86
CA GLU A 469 -15.70 18.72 18.08
C GLU A 469 -14.50 19.39 18.78
N THR A 470 -13.31 18.87 18.55
CA THR A 470 -12.06 19.54 18.95
C THR A 470 -11.87 20.81 18.13
N VAL A 471 -10.95 21.68 18.54
CA VAL A 471 -10.62 22.89 17.77
C VAL A 471 -10.03 22.57 16.40
N GLU A 472 -9.50 21.36 16.22
CA GLU A 472 -8.99 20.84 14.95
C GLU A 472 -10.08 20.24 14.06
N GLY A 473 -11.34 20.18 14.54
CA GLY A 473 -12.48 19.70 13.79
C GLY A 473 -12.80 18.19 13.93
N THR A 474 -12.22 17.50 14.91
CA THR A 474 -12.56 16.10 15.19
C THR A 474 -13.76 16.02 16.10
N VAL A 475 -14.81 15.32 15.68
CA VAL A 475 -15.99 15.08 16.52
C VAL A 475 -15.67 14.02 17.57
N VAL A 476 -15.97 14.35 18.80
CA VAL A 476 -15.67 13.54 19.99
C VAL A 476 -16.90 13.11 20.77
N CYS A 477 -18.04 13.73 20.53
CA CYS A 477 -19.28 13.42 21.21
C CYS A 477 -20.48 13.90 20.41
N THR A 478 -21.55 13.12 20.39
CA THR A 478 -22.85 13.50 19.81
C THR A 478 -23.98 13.15 20.78
N GLY A 479 -25.10 13.84 20.65
CA GLY A 479 -26.30 13.54 21.42
C GLY A 479 -27.51 14.32 20.96
N PRO A 480 -28.70 14.05 21.52
CA PRO A 480 -29.90 14.78 21.18
C PRO A 480 -29.82 16.24 21.61
N TYR A 481 -30.42 17.13 20.84
CA TYR A 481 -30.54 18.54 21.22
C TYR A 481 -31.60 18.69 22.32
N ALA A 482 -31.17 18.56 23.56
CA ALA A 482 -31.97 18.65 24.77
C ALA A 482 -31.50 19.83 25.64
N HIS A 483 -31.72 19.78 26.95
CA HIS A 483 -31.26 20.84 27.86
C HIS A 483 -29.75 20.75 28.16
N ARG A 484 -29.18 19.54 28.16
CA ARG A 484 -27.78 19.30 28.49
C ARG A 484 -27.25 18.06 27.77
N LEU A 485 -25.94 18.02 27.58
CA LEU A 485 -25.21 16.90 26.98
C LEU A 485 -24.18 16.37 27.98
N ASN A 486 -24.10 15.04 28.11
CA ASN A 486 -23.07 14.41 28.95
C ASN A 486 -21.72 14.43 28.22
N VAL A 487 -20.74 15.09 28.83
CA VAL A 487 -19.36 15.23 28.30
C VAL A 487 -18.32 14.64 29.25
N ALA A 488 -18.72 13.84 30.22
CA ALA A 488 -17.84 13.27 31.24
C ALA A 488 -16.68 12.44 30.66
N ARG A 489 -16.84 11.91 29.45
CA ARG A 489 -15.81 11.10 28.78
C ARG A 489 -14.82 11.93 27.98
N LEU A 490 -15.06 13.22 27.79
CA LEU A 490 -14.11 14.07 27.08
C LEU A 490 -12.89 14.36 27.94
N ALA A 491 -11.73 14.43 27.30
CA ALA A 491 -10.49 14.88 27.94
C ALA A 491 -10.61 16.38 28.31
N GLU A 492 -9.76 16.85 29.20
CA GLU A 492 -9.65 18.29 29.47
C GLU A 492 -9.22 19.02 28.19
N GLY A 493 -9.90 20.11 27.88
CA GLY A 493 -9.63 20.86 26.67
C GLY A 493 -10.77 21.77 26.26
N THR A 494 -10.59 22.47 25.15
CA THR A 494 -11.58 23.35 24.52
C THR A 494 -12.24 22.63 23.36
N TYR A 495 -13.56 22.75 23.31
CA TYR A 495 -14.41 22.10 22.30
C TYR A 495 -15.39 23.08 21.69
N ILE A 496 -15.82 22.77 20.47
CA ILE A 496 -16.86 23.50 19.75
C ILE A 496 -18.14 22.68 19.76
N LEU A 497 -19.27 23.31 20.04
CA LEU A 497 -20.59 22.70 19.95
C LEU A 497 -21.28 23.13 18.66
N ARG A 498 -21.82 22.16 17.92
CA ARG A 498 -22.64 22.38 16.73
C ARG A 498 -24.01 21.73 16.85
N SER A 499 -25.03 22.36 16.27
CA SER A 499 -26.32 21.72 16.01
C SER A 499 -26.30 20.97 14.69
N LEU A 500 -27.19 19.99 14.54
CA LEU A 500 -27.34 19.21 13.33
C LEU A 500 -28.78 18.86 13.08
N ASN A 501 -29.25 19.02 11.86
CA ASN A 501 -30.57 18.58 11.42
C ASN A 501 -30.49 17.30 10.58
N ARG A 502 -31.66 16.70 10.26
CA ARG A 502 -31.76 15.48 9.44
C ARG A 502 -31.30 15.68 7.98
N LYS A 503 -31.20 16.92 7.53
CA LYS A 503 -30.73 17.28 6.18
C LYS A 503 -29.21 17.54 6.14
N GLY A 504 -28.54 17.42 7.29
CA GLY A 504 -27.12 17.64 7.39
C GLY A 504 -26.67 19.09 7.54
N VAL A 505 -27.62 20.00 7.73
CA VAL A 505 -27.28 21.39 7.99
C VAL A 505 -26.82 21.52 9.43
N SER A 506 -25.66 22.13 9.65
CA SER A 506 -25.11 22.35 10.97
C SER A 506 -24.82 23.82 11.23
N HIS A 507 -25.01 24.24 12.48
CA HIS A 507 -24.72 25.60 12.94
C HIS A 507 -23.83 25.54 14.18
N ARG A 508 -22.84 26.40 14.23
CA ARG A 508 -22.02 26.54 15.44
C ARG A 508 -22.85 27.20 16.53
N LEU A 509 -22.99 26.55 17.67
CA LEU A 509 -23.73 27.03 18.83
C LEU A 509 -22.87 27.75 19.86
N GLY A 510 -21.58 27.45 19.88
CA GLY A 510 -20.65 28.06 20.80
C GLY A 510 -19.42 27.16 21.03
N HIS A 511 -18.65 27.49 22.05
CA HIS A 511 -17.52 26.69 22.50
C HIS A 511 -17.60 26.50 24.03
N PHE A 512 -16.92 25.47 24.54
CA PHE A 512 -16.88 25.19 25.97
C PHE A 512 -15.54 24.58 26.37
N GLN A 513 -15.25 24.61 27.66
CA GLN A 513 -14.05 24.00 28.22
C GLN A 513 -14.44 22.89 29.17
N VAL A 514 -13.82 21.73 29.02
CA VAL A 514 -13.88 20.66 29.99
C VAL A 514 -12.69 20.83 30.94
N ARG A 515 -12.97 21.08 32.20
CA ARG A 515 -12.00 21.14 33.29
C ARG A 515 -12.47 20.20 34.39
N ARG A 516 -11.59 19.37 34.88
CA ARG A 516 -11.86 18.54 36.06
C ARG A 516 -11.38 19.29 37.30
N ARG A 517 -12.22 19.48 38.26
CA ARG A 517 -11.76 19.97 39.56
C ARG A 517 -10.93 18.85 40.20
N LEU A 518 -9.70 19.18 40.59
CA LEU A 518 -8.85 18.31 41.39
C LEU A 518 -9.53 18.04 42.75
#